data_9182da4fcf0a9f11ab7068105d5c4dd6
#
_entry.id   9182da4fcf0a9f11ab7068105d5c4dd6
#
_cell.length_a   1.000
_cell.length_b   1.000
_cell.length_c   1.000
_cell.angle_alpha   90.00
_cell.angle_beta   90.00
_cell.angle_gamma   90.00
#
_symmetry.space_group_name_H-M   'P 1'
#
loop_
_entity.id
_entity.type
_entity.pdbx_description
1 polymer ?
#
loop_
_entity_poly.entity_id
_entity_poly.type
_entity_poly.pdbx_seq_one_letter_code
_entity_poly.pdbx_strand_id
1 'polypeptide(L)'
;MSFITLKNINKSFNGEPVLKNINLELNEGSTLGILGRSGSGKSVLINMLRGIKEYAPDSGEVIFNIAMCENKDCLHVETPSKAGEKCPECGHEMKAREIEFWTAGRLEKAAIRRRISIMLQRNFALYDEDTVIDNVLKAMGDEGRYEEENIYKAIELLDMVQMSHRVTHIARDLSGGEKQRVVLARQLAKEPALFLADEPTGTLDPQTAEKLHATLDESVKDKGITMVITSHWPEIMEDLADHVIWLDDGEIYEEGNPKDIVDKFLETVPLADQVERHEHNEEEIKIENIKKHYYSIERGVVKAVDDVSITINKGEIYGIVGLSGSGKTTLTRMMIGLTEPSSGELTIKLGDDWIDMKKAGPLNRGRITPYLGLLHQEYSLYPHRDVLGNLTDAISLNLPAEFAKIKAAHILETVGFEKEKTMGMLNKWPDELSGGEQHRVALAQVLIKEPNIVILDEPTGTMDPVTRIIVTNSILKARDELDQTFVIVSHDMDFVLDVCDKAALMRNGKLLKIGTPQEIVSELTGEEREDMIRDH
;
A
#
# COMPACT_ATOMS: atom_id res chain seq x y z
N MET A 1 -19.72 -26.05 -2.44
CA MET A 1 -21.06 -25.52 -2.80
C MET A 1 -20.92 -24.06 -3.16
N SER A 2 -21.67 -23.57 -4.18
CA SER A 2 -21.65 -22.13 -4.50
C SER A 2 -22.19 -21.33 -3.33
N PHE A 3 -21.40 -20.36 -2.85
CA PHE A 3 -21.76 -19.48 -1.74
C PHE A 3 -22.21 -18.13 -2.25
N ILE A 4 -21.48 -17.57 -3.21
CA ILE A 4 -21.83 -16.27 -3.81
C ILE A 4 -21.77 -16.41 -5.33
N THR A 5 -22.79 -15.88 -6.02
CA THR A 5 -22.85 -15.84 -7.48
C THR A 5 -23.11 -14.41 -7.95
N LEU A 6 -22.23 -13.91 -8.81
CA LEU A 6 -22.39 -12.64 -9.51
C LEU A 6 -22.87 -12.93 -10.94
N LYS A 7 -23.94 -12.27 -11.39
CA LYS A 7 -24.50 -12.44 -12.73
C LYS A 7 -24.62 -11.11 -13.45
N ASN A 8 -23.89 -10.97 -14.57
CA ASN A 8 -23.94 -9.82 -15.47
C ASN A 8 -23.79 -8.47 -14.74
N ILE A 9 -22.87 -8.40 -13.78
CA ILE A 9 -22.67 -7.21 -12.97
C ILE A 9 -22.06 -6.09 -13.82
N ASN A 10 -22.72 -4.93 -13.79
CA ASN A 10 -22.20 -3.69 -14.35
C ASN A 10 -22.24 -2.60 -13.30
N LYS A 11 -21.17 -1.76 -13.26
CA LYS A 11 -21.06 -0.62 -12.36
C LYS A 11 -20.33 0.54 -13.03
N SER A 12 -20.92 1.73 -12.90
CA SER A 12 -20.34 2.98 -13.40
C SER A 12 -20.29 4.03 -12.29
N PHE A 13 -19.32 4.96 -12.39
CA PHE A 13 -19.25 6.16 -11.57
C PHE A 13 -19.17 7.37 -12.50
N ASN A 14 -19.98 8.38 -12.24
CA ASN A 14 -20.04 9.61 -13.05
C ASN A 14 -20.24 9.36 -14.57
N GLY A 15 -20.85 8.21 -14.93
CA GLY A 15 -21.06 7.80 -16.31
C GLY A 15 -19.90 7.00 -16.94
N GLU A 16 -18.78 6.86 -16.26
CA GLU A 16 -17.66 6.01 -16.68
C GLU A 16 -17.85 4.58 -16.16
N PRO A 17 -17.84 3.55 -17.04
CA PRO A 17 -17.99 2.16 -16.65
C PRO A 17 -16.72 1.67 -15.95
N VAL A 18 -16.88 1.06 -14.77
CA VAL A 18 -15.76 0.51 -13.96
C VAL A 18 -15.83 -1.01 -13.86
N LEU A 19 -17.02 -1.59 -13.81
CA LEU A 19 -17.21 -3.04 -13.94
C LEU A 19 -18.16 -3.31 -15.11
N LYS A 20 -17.80 -4.27 -15.96
CA LYS A 20 -18.49 -4.57 -17.20
C LYS A 20 -18.78 -6.08 -17.29
N ASN A 21 -20.03 -6.45 -17.20
CA ASN A 21 -20.52 -7.83 -17.38
C ASN A 21 -19.76 -8.88 -16.54
N ILE A 22 -19.47 -8.58 -15.26
CA ILE A 22 -18.79 -9.53 -14.38
C ILE A 22 -19.72 -10.70 -14.05
N ASN A 23 -19.22 -11.89 -14.33
CA ASN A 23 -19.84 -13.16 -13.97
C ASN A 23 -18.84 -13.96 -13.16
N LEU A 24 -19.20 -14.36 -11.93
CA LEU A 24 -18.29 -15.02 -11.01
C LEU A 24 -19.04 -15.94 -10.05
N GLU A 25 -18.46 -17.07 -9.74
CA GLU A 25 -18.96 -18.00 -8.74
C GLU A 25 -17.91 -18.27 -7.67
N LEU A 26 -18.24 -18.02 -6.41
CA LEU A 26 -17.37 -18.23 -5.26
C LEU A 26 -17.91 -19.40 -4.43
N ASN A 27 -17.08 -20.42 -4.27
CA ASN A 27 -17.43 -21.59 -3.49
C ASN A 27 -17.20 -21.39 -1.99
N GLU A 28 -18.02 -22.05 -1.18
CA GLU A 28 -17.84 -22.09 0.27
C GLU A 28 -16.47 -22.63 0.67
N GLY A 29 -15.81 -21.95 1.61
CA GLY A 29 -14.52 -22.34 2.17
C GLY A 29 -13.36 -22.21 1.19
N SER A 30 -13.54 -21.58 0.02
CA SER A 30 -12.46 -21.32 -0.92
C SER A 30 -11.95 -19.88 -0.84
N THR A 31 -10.70 -19.69 -1.25
CA THR A 31 -10.06 -18.39 -1.40
C THR A 31 -10.02 -17.98 -2.87
N LEU A 32 -10.65 -16.85 -3.19
CA LEU A 32 -10.60 -16.21 -4.50
C LEU A 32 -9.56 -15.09 -4.51
N GLY A 33 -8.56 -15.19 -5.35
CA GLY A 33 -7.64 -14.10 -5.68
C GLY A 33 -8.18 -13.21 -6.79
N ILE A 34 -8.07 -11.88 -6.63
CA ILE A 34 -8.40 -10.92 -7.68
C ILE A 34 -7.12 -10.18 -8.06
N LEU A 35 -6.59 -10.48 -9.24
CA LEU A 35 -5.41 -9.89 -9.82
C LEU A 35 -5.82 -8.80 -10.84
N GLY A 36 -4.99 -7.80 -11.03
CA GLY A 36 -5.22 -6.75 -12.02
C GLY A 36 -4.50 -5.45 -11.69
N ARG A 37 -4.35 -4.61 -12.70
CA ARG A 37 -3.69 -3.30 -12.58
C ARG A 37 -4.44 -2.37 -11.64
N SER A 38 -3.77 -1.32 -11.15
CA SER A 38 -4.43 -0.26 -10.40
C SER A 38 -5.55 0.37 -11.26
N GLY A 39 -6.73 0.55 -10.66
CA GLY A 39 -7.90 1.08 -11.38
C GLY A 39 -8.73 0.06 -12.16
N SER A 40 -8.37 -1.23 -12.19
CA SER A 40 -9.14 -2.26 -12.91
C SER A 40 -10.51 -2.61 -12.31
N GLY A 41 -10.86 -2.06 -11.12
CA GLY A 41 -12.16 -2.30 -10.47
C GLY A 41 -12.12 -3.25 -9.27
N LYS A 42 -10.96 -3.76 -8.83
CA LYS A 42 -10.82 -4.72 -7.70
C LYS A 42 -11.53 -4.25 -6.43
N SER A 43 -11.18 -3.06 -5.95
CA SER A 43 -11.79 -2.51 -4.72
C SER A 43 -13.28 -2.19 -4.89
N VAL A 44 -13.74 -1.90 -6.11
CA VAL A 44 -15.18 -1.72 -6.42
C VAL A 44 -15.91 -3.04 -6.21
N LEU A 45 -15.36 -4.14 -6.71
CA LEU A 45 -15.93 -5.49 -6.54
C LEU A 45 -15.97 -5.91 -5.06
N ILE A 46 -14.89 -5.69 -4.31
CA ILE A 46 -14.82 -5.95 -2.85
C ILE A 46 -15.88 -5.13 -2.09
N ASN A 47 -15.98 -3.82 -2.35
CA ASN A 47 -16.95 -2.97 -1.66
C ASN A 47 -18.39 -3.28 -2.05
N MET A 48 -18.63 -3.78 -3.26
CA MET A 48 -19.93 -4.32 -3.69
C MET A 48 -20.31 -5.56 -2.88
N LEU A 49 -19.40 -6.53 -2.72
CA LEU A 49 -19.59 -7.73 -1.90
C LEU A 49 -19.80 -7.38 -0.42
N ARG A 50 -19.12 -6.36 0.09
CA ARG A 50 -19.32 -5.81 1.44
C ARG A 50 -20.71 -5.19 1.62
N GLY A 51 -21.40 -4.86 0.54
CA GLY A 51 -22.73 -4.27 0.56
C GLY A 51 -22.73 -2.77 0.85
N ILE A 52 -21.71 -2.02 0.46
CA ILE A 52 -21.66 -0.56 0.55
C ILE A 52 -22.58 0.04 -0.53
N LYS A 53 -23.52 0.90 -0.13
CA LYS A 53 -24.60 1.40 -1.01
C LYS A 53 -24.08 2.12 -2.26
N GLU A 54 -22.98 2.85 -2.18
CA GLU A 54 -22.36 3.58 -3.29
C GLU A 54 -21.85 2.65 -4.39
N TYR A 55 -21.48 1.43 -4.00
CA TYR A 55 -20.98 0.38 -4.89
C TYR A 55 -22.07 -0.61 -5.34
N ALA A 56 -23.36 -0.32 -5.09
CA ALA A 56 -24.43 -1.13 -5.63
C ALA A 56 -24.32 -1.26 -7.15
N PRO A 57 -24.53 -2.44 -7.75
CA PRO A 57 -24.47 -2.60 -9.18
C PRO A 57 -25.55 -1.74 -9.87
N ASP A 58 -25.23 -1.21 -11.05
CA ASP A 58 -26.20 -0.49 -11.87
C ASP A 58 -27.13 -1.49 -12.58
N SER A 59 -26.62 -2.70 -12.87
CA SER A 59 -27.38 -3.84 -13.38
C SER A 59 -26.69 -5.15 -13.03
N GLY A 60 -27.41 -6.26 -13.08
CA GLY A 60 -26.96 -7.59 -12.69
C GLY A 60 -27.44 -7.97 -11.29
N GLU A 61 -27.03 -9.15 -10.83
CA GLU A 61 -27.49 -9.73 -9.56
C GLU A 61 -26.30 -10.22 -8.73
N VAL A 62 -26.32 -9.94 -7.42
CA VAL A 62 -25.39 -10.48 -6.41
C VAL A 62 -26.17 -11.44 -5.51
N ILE A 63 -26.00 -12.72 -5.73
CA ILE A 63 -26.76 -13.77 -5.09
C ILE A 63 -25.94 -14.43 -3.99
N PHE A 64 -26.45 -14.44 -2.76
CA PHE A 64 -25.91 -15.20 -1.64
C PHE A 64 -26.72 -16.47 -1.44
N ASN A 65 -26.07 -17.61 -1.58
CA ASN A 65 -26.60 -18.92 -1.18
C ASN A 65 -26.20 -19.16 0.27
N ILE A 66 -27.14 -19.18 1.18
CA ILE A 66 -26.88 -19.22 2.63
C ILE A 66 -27.82 -20.19 3.34
N ALA A 67 -27.42 -20.61 4.53
CA ALA A 67 -28.32 -21.16 5.52
C ALA A 67 -28.79 -20.03 6.45
N MET A 68 -30.07 -19.78 6.55
CA MET A 68 -30.65 -18.74 7.40
C MET A 68 -31.59 -19.34 8.44
N CYS A 69 -31.51 -18.86 9.69
CA CYS A 69 -32.37 -19.28 10.78
C CYS A 69 -33.85 -18.95 10.47
N GLU A 70 -34.73 -19.90 10.72
CA GLU A 70 -36.20 -19.72 10.53
C GLU A 70 -36.83 -18.73 11.51
N ASN A 71 -36.18 -18.53 12.66
CA ASN A 71 -36.66 -17.59 13.67
C ASN A 71 -36.47 -16.16 13.19
N LYS A 72 -37.56 -15.43 12.95
CA LYS A 72 -37.59 -14.06 12.44
C LYS A 72 -36.94 -13.03 13.38
N ASP A 73 -36.81 -13.34 14.66
CA ASP A 73 -36.17 -12.47 15.64
C ASP A 73 -34.66 -12.72 15.73
N CYS A 74 -34.20 -13.87 15.25
CA CYS A 74 -32.78 -14.24 15.23
C CYS A 74 -32.10 -13.87 13.90
N LEU A 75 -32.62 -14.41 12.78
CA LEU A 75 -32.09 -14.21 11.41
C LEU A 75 -30.57 -14.50 11.29
N HIS A 76 -30.04 -15.39 12.13
CA HIS A 76 -28.64 -15.80 12.02
C HIS A 76 -28.37 -16.44 10.65
N VAL A 77 -27.20 -16.13 10.08
CA VAL A 77 -26.79 -16.58 8.74
C VAL A 77 -25.51 -17.38 8.84
N GLU A 78 -25.48 -18.51 8.15
CA GLU A 78 -24.32 -19.39 7.98
C GLU A 78 -24.10 -19.73 6.51
N THR A 79 -22.99 -20.39 6.23
CA THR A 79 -22.65 -20.91 4.89
C THR A 79 -23.64 -21.97 4.43
N PRO A 80 -23.75 -22.23 3.11
CA PRO A 80 -24.76 -23.16 2.56
C PRO A 80 -24.73 -24.56 3.15
N SER A 81 -23.56 -25.09 3.50
CA SER A 81 -23.40 -26.44 4.08
C SER A 81 -24.11 -26.62 5.42
N LYS A 82 -24.40 -25.52 6.13
CA LYS A 82 -25.08 -25.52 7.43
C LYS A 82 -26.62 -25.61 7.34
N ALA A 83 -27.16 -25.73 6.15
CA ALA A 83 -28.59 -25.92 5.96
C ALA A 83 -29.06 -27.28 6.56
N GLY A 84 -30.12 -27.24 7.36
CA GLY A 84 -30.63 -28.40 8.11
C GLY A 84 -30.01 -28.59 9.51
N GLU A 85 -28.94 -27.86 9.85
CA GLU A 85 -28.39 -27.85 11.21
C GLU A 85 -29.20 -26.93 12.14
N LYS A 86 -28.94 -27.03 13.43
CA LYS A 86 -29.51 -26.12 14.43
C LYS A 86 -28.75 -24.80 14.46
N CYS A 87 -29.50 -23.70 14.51
CA CYS A 87 -28.91 -22.36 14.67
C CYS A 87 -28.12 -22.29 15.99
N PRO A 88 -26.85 -21.85 15.97
CA PRO A 88 -26.01 -21.73 17.14
C PRO A 88 -26.55 -20.71 18.16
N GLU A 89 -27.25 -19.67 17.70
CA GLU A 89 -27.75 -18.59 18.54
C GLU A 89 -29.07 -18.95 19.28
N CYS A 90 -30.00 -19.66 18.62
CA CYS A 90 -31.34 -19.86 19.18
C CYS A 90 -31.89 -21.30 19.05
N GLY A 91 -31.12 -22.21 18.48
CA GLY A 91 -31.44 -23.64 18.37
C GLY A 91 -32.53 -23.99 17.34
N HIS A 92 -33.11 -23.03 16.60
CA HIS A 92 -34.06 -23.31 15.52
C HIS A 92 -33.32 -23.85 14.28
N GLU A 93 -34.08 -24.46 13.36
CA GLU A 93 -33.52 -25.01 12.13
C GLU A 93 -32.98 -23.92 11.20
N MET A 94 -31.84 -24.18 10.57
CA MET A 94 -31.26 -23.34 9.52
C MET A 94 -31.74 -23.83 8.15
N LYS A 95 -32.35 -22.96 7.35
CA LYS A 95 -32.85 -23.31 6.01
C LYS A 95 -32.02 -22.71 4.91
N ALA A 96 -31.79 -23.50 3.87
CA ALA A 96 -31.19 -23.02 2.64
C ALA A 96 -32.01 -21.91 2.01
N ARG A 97 -31.34 -20.80 1.65
CA ARG A 97 -31.96 -19.66 0.95
C ARG A 97 -31.01 -19.11 -0.09
N GLU A 98 -31.58 -18.74 -1.23
CA GLU A 98 -30.96 -17.94 -2.26
C GLU A 98 -31.49 -16.51 -2.14
N ILE A 99 -30.60 -15.54 -1.87
CA ILE A 99 -30.96 -14.14 -1.63
C ILE A 99 -30.22 -13.25 -2.61
N GLU A 100 -30.95 -12.56 -3.48
CA GLU A 100 -30.38 -11.45 -4.24
C GLU A 100 -30.19 -10.26 -3.29
N PHE A 101 -28.93 -9.93 -3.02
CA PHE A 101 -28.54 -9.06 -1.91
C PHE A 101 -29.05 -7.62 -2.08
N TRP A 102 -29.00 -7.05 -3.28
CA TRP A 102 -29.31 -5.65 -3.47
C TRP A 102 -30.81 -5.34 -3.46
N THR A 103 -31.65 -6.31 -3.79
CA THR A 103 -33.11 -6.19 -3.71
C THR A 103 -33.70 -6.73 -2.40
N ALA A 104 -32.92 -7.49 -1.63
CA ALA A 104 -33.36 -8.09 -0.36
C ALA A 104 -33.83 -7.07 0.67
N GLY A 105 -34.61 -7.54 1.65
CA GLY A 105 -35.13 -6.76 2.76
C GLY A 105 -34.02 -6.20 3.66
N ARG A 106 -34.31 -5.08 4.36
CA ARG A 106 -33.30 -4.41 5.24
C ARG A 106 -32.75 -5.37 6.31
N LEU A 107 -33.57 -6.24 6.89
CA LEU A 107 -33.15 -7.17 7.94
C LEU A 107 -32.24 -8.27 7.36
N GLU A 108 -32.59 -8.84 6.20
CA GLU A 108 -31.79 -9.86 5.52
C GLU A 108 -30.40 -9.29 5.12
N LYS A 109 -30.37 -8.08 4.54
CA LYS A 109 -29.09 -7.38 4.26
C LYS A 109 -28.25 -7.20 5.51
N ALA A 110 -28.87 -6.80 6.63
CA ALA A 110 -28.15 -6.61 7.89
C ALA A 110 -27.61 -7.94 8.44
N ALA A 111 -28.37 -9.01 8.34
CA ALA A 111 -27.97 -10.35 8.76
C ALA A 111 -26.77 -10.86 7.95
N ILE A 112 -26.81 -10.76 6.62
CA ILE A 112 -25.69 -11.13 5.75
C ILE A 112 -24.43 -10.27 6.06
N ARG A 113 -24.59 -8.94 6.19
CA ARG A 113 -23.45 -8.03 6.47
C ARG A 113 -22.75 -8.33 7.80
N ARG A 114 -23.45 -8.82 8.81
CA ARG A 114 -22.85 -9.22 10.10
C ARG A 114 -21.85 -10.36 9.94
N ARG A 115 -22.02 -11.19 8.91
CA ARG A 115 -21.16 -12.34 8.60
C ARG A 115 -20.08 -12.01 7.56
N ILE A 116 -19.91 -10.72 7.21
CA ILE A 116 -18.87 -10.24 6.30
C ILE A 116 -17.88 -9.40 7.10
N SER A 117 -16.62 -9.85 7.13
CA SER A 117 -15.51 -9.08 7.67
C SER A 117 -14.65 -8.50 6.54
N ILE A 118 -13.97 -7.38 6.82
CA ILE A 118 -13.08 -6.76 5.85
C ILE A 118 -11.80 -6.26 6.50
N MET A 119 -10.69 -6.47 5.81
CA MET A 119 -9.40 -5.88 6.09
C MET A 119 -9.02 -4.97 4.93
N LEU A 120 -8.68 -3.71 5.20
CA LEU A 120 -8.36 -2.67 4.21
C LEU A 120 -6.89 -2.26 4.32
N GLN A 121 -6.29 -1.85 3.22
CA GLN A 121 -4.89 -1.48 3.09
C GLN A 121 -4.42 -0.40 4.09
N ARG A 122 -5.19 0.68 4.29
CA ARG A 122 -4.76 1.89 5.04
C ARG A 122 -5.58 2.21 6.28
N ASN A 123 -6.54 1.38 6.62
CA ASN A 123 -7.43 1.69 7.73
C ASN A 123 -7.31 0.64 8.82
N PHE A 124 -6.48 0.94 9.83
CA PHE A 124 -6.30 0.02 10.96
C PHE A 124 -7.57 -0.14 11.79
N ALA A 125 -8.56 0.76 11.65
CA ALA A 125 -9.87 0.69 12.32
C ALA A 125 -9.80 0.20 13.79
N LEU A 126 -8.70 0.51 14.49
CA LEU A 126 -8.50 0.22 15.92
C LEU A 126 -8.99 1.39 16.77
N TYR A 127 -9.40 1.10 17.96
CA TYR A 127 -9.58 2.10 19.00
C TYR A 127 -8.21 2.37 19.62
N ASP A 128 -7.58 3.47 19.24
CA ASP A 128 -6.18 3.78 19.52
C ASP A 128 -5.88 3.90 21.03
N GLU A 129 -6.84 4.33 21.84
CA GLU A 129 -6.70 4.49 23.30
C GLU A 129 -7.02 3.20 24.08
N ASP A 130 -7.55 2.18 23.42
CA ASP A 130 -7.87 0.90 24.04
C ASP A 130 -6.68 -0.05 24.01
N THR A 131 -6.71 -1.04 24.90
CA THR A 131 -5.74 -2.12 24.84
C THR A 131 -5.98 -3.04 23.65
N VAL A 132 -4.99 -3.85 23.32
CA VAL A 132 -5.08 -4.85 22.25
C VAL A 132 -6.25 -5.80 22.49
N ILE A 133 -6.39 -6.32 23.73
CA ILE A 133 -7.51 -7.23 24.05
C ILE A 133 -8.87 -6.54 23.99
N ASP A 134 -8.97 -5.28 24.47
CA ASP A 134 -10.23 -4.53 24.41
C ASP A 134 -10.71 -4.32 22.97
N ASN A 135 -9.76 -4.10 22.06
CA ASN A 135 -10.07 -3.99 20.62
C ASN A 135 -10.72 -5.28 20.07
N VAL A 136 -10.29 -6.45 20.51
CA VAL A 136 -10.84 -7.74 20.08
C VAL A 136 -12.19 -8.00 20.77
N LEU A 137 -12.28 -7.80 22.09
CA LEU A 137 -13.50 -8.00 22.87
C LEU A 137 -14.66 -7.12 22.37
N LYS A 138 -14.41 -5.85 22.07
CA LYS A 138 -15.42 -4.96 21.49
C LYS A 138 -15.93 -5.44 20.14
N ALA A 139 -15.12 -6.14 19.36
CA ALA A 139 -15.58 -6.74 18.10
C ALA A 139 -16.52 -7.93 18.29
N MET A 140 -16.45 -8.60 19.44
CA MET A 140 -17.40 -9.65 19.85
C MET A 140 -18.74 -9.08 20.37
N GLY A 141 -18.87 -7.77 20.50
CA GLY A 141 -20.07 -7.11 21.05
C GLY A 141 -20.03 -6.95 22.58
N ASP A 142 -18.88 -7.19 23.19
CA ASP A 142 -18.71 -7.14 24.65
C ASP A 142 -18.24 -5.72 25.06
N GLU A 143 -19.22 -4.87 25.40
CA GLU A 143 -18.96 -3.50 25.84
C GLU A 143 -18.90 -3.42 27.37
N GLY A 144 -17.72 -3.72 27.96
CA GLY A 144 -17.39 -3.35 29.33
C GLY A 144 -17.84 -4.30 30.44
N ARG A 145 -18.38 -5.46 30.13
CA ARG A 145 -18.55 -6.60 31.05
C ARG A 145 -18.04 -7.84 30.34
N TYR A 146 -16.75 -8.08 30.45
CA TYR A 146 -16.08 -9.19 29.78
C TYR A 146 -16.59 -10.52 30.34
N GLU A 147 -17.33 -11.27 29.55
CA GLU A 147 -17.65 -12.67 29.86
C GLU A 147 -16.37 -13.48 29.79
N GLU A 148 -16.18 -14.38 30.75
CA GLU A 148 -14.95 -15.18 30.88
C GLU A 148 -14.64 -15.96 29.58
N GLU A 149 -15.70 -16.49 28.93
CA GLU A 149 -15.60 -17.19 27.64
C GLU A 149 -15.04 -16.29 26.52
N ASN A 150 -15.49 -15.03 26.43
CA ASN A 150 -15.02 -14.06 25.44
C ASN A 150 -13.56 -13.68 25.65
N ILE A 151 -13.11 -13.60 26.91
CA ILE A 151 -11.71 -13.34 27.23
C ILE A 151 -10.82 -14.47 26.71
N TYR A 152 -11.18 -15.74 26.97
CA TYR A 152 -10.40 -16.89 26.48
C TYR A 152 -10.35 -16.90 24.95
N LYS A 153 -11.47 -16.67 24.29
CA LYS A 153 -11.55 -16.61 22.84
C LYS A 153 -10.75 -15.45 22.24
N ALA A 154 -10.75 -14.28 22.89
CA ALA A 154 -9.92 -13.15 22.49
C ALA A 154 -8.43 -13.44 22.62
N ILE A 155 -8.02 -14.11 23.70
CA ILE A 155 -6.62 -14.52 23.91
C ILE A 155 -6.20 -15.55 22.85
N GLU A 156 -7.04 -16.54 22.54
CA GLU A 156 -6.80 -17.55 21.50
C GLU A 156 -6.60 -16.87 20.12
N LEU A 157 -7.46 -15.92 19.76
CA LEU A 157 -7.33 -15.15 18.52
C LEU A 157 -6.06 -14.30 18.50
N LEU A 158 -5.67 -13.71 19.62
CA LEU A 158 -4.44 -12.94 19.73
C LEU A 158 -3.19 -13.82 19.67
N ASP A 159 -3.28 -15.05 20.18
CA ASP A 159 -2.19 -16.04 20.06
C ASP A 159 -2.01 -16.49 18.61
N MET A 160 -3.12 -16.80 17.92
CA MET A 160 -3.14 -17.15 16.49
C MET A 160 -2.44 -16.09 15.62
N VAL A 161 -2.65 -14.81 15.91
CA VAL A 161 -2.00 -13.70 15.19
C VAL A 161 -0.66 -13.27 15.81
N GLN A 162 -0.09 -14.07 16.72
CA GLN A 162 1.18 -13.82 17.40
C GLN A 162 1.24 -12.49 18.17
N MET A 163 0.12 -12.08 18.78
CA MET A 163 0.00 -10.85 19.57
C MET A 163 -0.26 -11.08 21.06
N SER A 164 -0.19 -12.31 21.56
CA SER A 164 -0.40 -12.66 22.97
C SER A 164 0.58 -11.94 23.94
N HIS A 165 1.79 -11.61 23.47
CA HIS A 165 2.78 -10.86 24.25
C HIS A 165 2.46 -9.35 24.37
N ARG A 166 1.45 -8.84 23.68
CA ARG A 166 1.03 -7.42 23.62
C ARG A 166 -0.38 -7.17 24.15
N VAL A 167 -1.03 -8.16 24.75
CA VAL A 167 -2.45 -8.16 25.15
C VAL A 167 -2.89 -6.89 25.88
N THR A 168 -2.06 -6.37 26.80
CA THR A 168 -2.34 -5.19 27.63
C THR A 168 -1.76 -3.88 27.08
N HIS A 169 -1.07 -3.91 25.92
CA HIS A 169 -0.52 -2.70 25.32
C HIS A 169 -1.62 -1.87 24.69
N ILE A 170 -1.43 -0.55 24.68
CA ILE A 170 -2.36 0.40 24.02
C ILE A 170 -2.14 0.32 22.51
N ALA A 171 -3.22 0.29 21.73
CA ALA A 171 -3.16 0.06 20.29
C ALA A 171 -2.37 1.13 19.52
N ARG A 172 -2.38 2.39 19.96
CA ARG A 172 -1.60 3.47 19.34
C ARG A 172 -0.09 3.24 19.35
N ASP A 173 0.43 2.51 20.37
CA ASP A 173 1.87 2.31 20.58
C ASP A 173 2.44 1.14 19.75
N LEU A 174 1.59 0.44 19.00
CA LEU A 174 1.95 -0.68 18.14
C LEU A 174 2.57 -0.20 16.82
N SER A 175 3.50 -0.99 16.29
CA SER A 175 3.99 -0.85 14.93
C SER A 175 2.89 -1.13 13.89
N GLY A 176 3.10 -0.73 12.63
CA GLY A 176 2.12 -0.96 11.54
C GLY A 176 1.74 -2.43 11.39
N GLY A 177 2.72 -3.33 11.38
CA GLY A 177 2.48 -4.78 11.29
C GLY A 177 1.76 -5.36 12.51
N GLU A 178 2.11 -4.91 13.74
CA GLU A 178 1.39 -5.30 14.95
C GLU A 178 -0.07 -4.83 14.89
N LYS A 179 -0.33 -3.59 14.44
CA LYS A 179 -1.70 -3.07 14.24
C LYS A 179 -2.49 -3.92 13.27
N GLN A 180 -1.90 -4.32 12.14
CA GLN A 180 -2.59 -5.17 11.16
C GLN A 180 -2.92 -6.55 11.70
N ARG A 181 -2.03 -7.18 12.48
CA ARG A 181 -2.32 -8.45 13.16
C ARG A 181 -3.47 -8.33 14.16
N VAL A 182 -3.52 -7.23 14.93
CA VAL A 182 -4.66 -6.96 15.82
C VAL A 182 -5.95 -6.73 15.04
N VAL A 183 -5.89 -6.04 13.89
CA VAL A 183 -7.05 -5.90 12.98
C VAL A 183 -7.53 -7.26 12.50
N LEU A 184 -6.62 -8.16 12.11
CA LEU A 184 -6.97 -9.53 11.70
C LEU A 184 -7.70 -10.27 12.83
N ALA A 185 -7.15 -10.31 14.05
CA ALA A 185 -7.80 -10.91 15.21
C ALA A 185 -9.21 -10.33 15.45
N ARG A 186 -9.33 -9.01 15.35
CA ARG A 186 -10.59 -8.29 15.50
C ARG A 186 -11.63 -8.64 14.43
N GLN A 187 -11.19 -8.88 13.18
CA GLN A 187 -12.10 -9.29 12.12
C GLN A 187 -12.51 -10.77 12.26
N LEU A 188 -11.60 -11.64 12.68
CA LEU A 188 -11.89 -13.05 12.98
C LEU A 188 -12.81 -13.22 14.19
N ALA A 189 -12.74 -12.32 15.16
CA ALA A 189 -13.61 -12.30 16.34
C ALA A 189 -15.11 -12.15 16.01
N LYS A 190 -15.45 -11.64 14.82
CA LYS A 190 -16.82 -11.53 14.33
C LYS A 190 -17.35 -12.83 13.72
N GLU A 191 -16.53 -13.89 13.67
CA GLU A 191 -16.86 -15.18 13.06
C GLU A 191 -17.45 -15.04 11.64
N PRO A 192 -16.71 -14.43 10.71
CA PRO A 192 -17.24 -14.17 9.37
C PRO A 192 -17.46 -15.46 8.59
N ALA A 193 -18.53 -15.49 7.77
CA ALA A 193 -18.69 -16.49 6.72
C ALA A 193 -17.95 -16.08 5.43
N LEU A 194 -17.78 -14.74 5.23
CA LEU A 194 -17.02 -14.15 4.14
C LEU A 194 -15.97 -13.18 4.70
N PHE A 195 -14.71 -13.39 4.36
CA PHE A 195 -13.60 -12.50 4.68
C PHE A 195 -13.13 -11.78 3.42
N LEU A 196 -13.19 -10.48 3.42
CA LEU A 196 -12.72 -9.63 2.33
C LEU A 196 -11.37 -9.01 2.73
N ALA A 197 -10.34 -9.23 1.94
CA ALA A 197 -9.00 -8.70 2.17
C ALA A 197 -8.59 -7.82 0.97
N ASP A 198 -8.74 -6.49 1.12
CA ASP A 198 -8.38 -5.52 0.08
C ASP A 198 -6.97 -5.01 0.35
N GLU A 199 -5.98 -5.63 -0.30
CA GLU A 199 -4.56 -5.33 -0.17
C GLU A 199 -4.07 -5.32 1.29
N PRO A 200 -4.28 -6.41 2.04
CA PRO A 200 -4.11 -6.43 3.48
C PRO A 200 -2.68 -6.13 3.95
N THR A 201 -1.69 -6.22 3.07
CA THR A 201 -0.26 -6.08 3.37
C THR A 201 0.43 -4.95 2.62
N GLY A 202 -0.30 -4.18 1.82
CA GLY A 202 0.27 -3.17 0.92
C GLY A 202 1.13 -2.07 1.59
N THR A 203 1.11 -1.93 2.93
CA THR A 203 1.93 -0.95 3.67
C THR A 203 3.02 -1.60 4.52
N LEU A 204 3.18 -2.91 4.45
CA LEU A 204 4.14 -3.68 5.24
C LEU A 204 5.42 -3.95 4.45
N ASP A 205 6.51 -4.14 5.18
CA ASP A 205 7.71 -4.74 4.62
C ASP A 205 7.45 -6.22 4.26
N PRO A 206 8.22 -6.79 3.31
CA PRO A 206 7.98 -8.15 2.80
C PRO A 206 7.88 -9.23 3.88
N GLN A 207 8.81 -9.26 4.87
CA GLN A 207 8.79 -10.27 5.94
C GLN A 207 7.54 -10.19 6.80
N THR A 208 7.13 -8.97 7.15
CA THR A 208 5.91 -8.76 7.95
C THR A 208 4.68 -9.12 7.12
N ALA A 209 4.69 -8.84 5.82
CA ALA A 209 3.63 -9.21 4.90
C ALA A 209 3.49 -10.73 4.78
N GLU A 210 4.59 -11.45 4.55
CA GLU A 210 4.61 -12.92 4.45
C GLU A 210 4.06 -13.59 5.74
N LYS A 211 4.51 -13.14 6.91
CA LYS A 211 3.99 -13.64 8.20
C LYS A 211 2.49 -13.38 8.37
N LEU A 212 2.02 -12.23 7.93
CA LEU A 212 0.58 -11.91 7.99
C LEU A 212 -0.21 -12.78 7.01
N HIS A 213 0.31 -13.02 5.80
CA HIS A 213 -0.31 -13.90 4.80
C HIS A 213 -0.40 -15.33 5.31
N ALA A 214 0.69 -15.90 5.84
CA ALA A 214 0.68 -17.24 6.44
C ALA A 214 -0.36 -17.34 7.58
N THR A 215 -0.40 -16.34 8.47
CA THR A 215 -1.38 -16.29 9.56
C THR A 215 -2.82 -16.17 9.04
N LEU A 216 -3.04 -15.37 8.00
CA LEU A 216 -4.36 -15.21 7.37
C LEU A 216 -4.82 -16.51 6.73
N ASP A 217 -3.97 -17.16 5.95
CA ASP A 217 -4.25 -18.43 5.27
C ASP A 217 -4.59 -19.53 6.27
N GLU A 218 -3.75 -19.74 7.29
CA GLU A 218 -3.98 -20.70 8.36
C GLU A 218 -5.31 -20.44 9.07
N SER A 219 -5.56 -19.17 9.46
CA SER A 219 -6.78 -18.78 10.17
C SER A 219 -8.05 -18.99 9.35
N VAL A 220 -7.99 -18.75 8.04
CA VAL A 220 -9.12 -18.89 7.11
C VAL A 220 -9.39 -20.37 6.83
N LYS A 221 -8.35 -21.16 6.57
CA LYS A 221 -8.45 -22.61 6.31
C LYS A 221 -8.94 -23.38 7.53
N ASP A 222 -8.37 -23.13 8.70
CA ASP A 222 -8.74 -23.81 9.95
C ASP A 222 -10.21 -23.58 10.33
N LYS A 223 -10.74 -22.40 10.06
CA LYS A 223 -12.11 -22.02 10.36
C LYS A 223 -13.09 -22.28 9.19
N GLY A 224 -12.60 -22.73 8.03
CA GLY A 224 -13.42 -22.95 6.82
C GLY A 224 -14.09 -21.68 6.30
N ILE A 225 -13.47 -20.51 6.49
CA ILE A 225 -13.98 -19.21 6.07
C ILE A 225 -13.79 -19.07 4.55
N THR A 226 -14.79 -18.52 3.85
CA THR A 226 -14.62 -18.15 2.45
C THR A 226 -13.92 -16.81 2.35
N MET A 227 -12.91 -16.68 1.51
CA MET A 227 -12.11 -15.45 1.39
C MET A 227 -12.08 -14.90 -0.04
N VAL A 228 -12.09 -13.57 -0.15
CA VAL A 228 -11.75 -12.84 -1.38
C VAL A 228 -10.58 -11.92 -1.06
N ILE A 229 -9.48 -12.08 -1.77
CA ILE A 229 -8.26 -11.31 -1.55
C ILE A 229 -7.82 -10.57 -2.81
N THR A 230 -7.41 -9.31 -2.66
CA THR A 230 -6.66 -8.57 -3.68
C THR A 230 -5.24 -8.32 -3.19
N SER A 231 -4.28 -8.32 -4.07
CA SER A 231 -2.91 -7.92 -3.76
C SER A 231 -2.28 -7.20 -4.94
N HIS A 232 -1.34 -6.32 -4.63
CA HIS A 232 -0.42 -5.75 -5.61
C HIS A 232 0.72 -6.71 -5.97
N TRP A 233 0.94 -7.74 -5.17
CA TRP A 233 1.97 -8.75 -5.36
C TRP A 233 1.34 -10.01 -5.95
N PRO A 234 1.51 -10.25 -7.26
CA PRO A 234 0.88 -11.38 -7.93
C PRO A 234 1.27 -12.73 -7.33
N GLU A 235 2.51 -12.88 -6.89
CA GLU A 235 3.09 -14.12 -6.35
C GLU A 235 2.32 -14.61 -5.12
N ILE A 236 1.80 -13.71 -4.30
CA ILE A 236 0.99 -14.04 -3.13
C ILE A 236 -0.29 -14.81 -3.51
N MET A 237 -0.80 -14.58 -4.71
CA MET A 237 -1.98 -15.30 -5.19
C MET A 237 -1.70 -16.79 -5.40
N GLU A 238 -0.46 -17.17 -5.72
CA GLU A 238 -0.07 -18.57 -5.86
C GLU A 238 -0.16 -19.32 -4.53
N ASP A 239 0.20 -18.67 -3.43
CA ASP A 239 0.25 -19.28 -2.11
C ASP A 239 -1.12 -19.30 -1.41
N LEU A 240 -1.93 -18.24 -1.59
CA LEU A 240 -3.14 -18.03 -0.82
C LEU A 240 -4.43 -18.40 -1.55
N ALA A 241 -4.49 -18.30 -2.88
CA ALA A 241 -5.72 -18.47 -3.61
C ALA A 241 -5.92 -19.90 -4.13
N ASP A 242 -7.15 -20.41 -4.05
CA ASP A 242 -7.55 -21.65 -4.72
C ASP A 242 -7.89 -21.40 -6.19
N HIS A 243 -8.33 -20.17 -6.51
CA HIS A 243 -8.73 -19.72 -7.82
C HIS A 243 -8.43 -18.24 -7.99
N VAL A 244 -7.96 -17.81 -9.14
CA VAL A 244 -7.65 -16.41 -9.44
C VAL A 244 -8.44 -15.93 -10.65
N ILE A 245 -8.98 -14.72 -10.55
CA ILE A 245 -9.49 -13.96 -11.68
C ILE A 245 -8.55 -12.80 -11.98
N TRP A 246 -8.25 -12.59 -13.26
CA TRP A 246 -7.54 -11.42 -13.74
C TRP A 246 -8.55 -10.40 -14.25
N LEU A 247 -8.67 -9.28 -13.53
CA LEU A 247 -9.55 -8.18 -13.85
C LEU A 247 -8.77 -7.11 -14.65
N ASP A 248 -9.18 -6.84 -15.88
CA ASP A 248 -8.57 -5.80 -16.73
C ASP A 248 -9.68 -4.94 -17.36
N ASP A 249 -9.50 -3.63 -17.34
CA ASP A 249 -10.48 -2.63 -17.84
C ASP A 249 -11.95 -2.90 -17.41
N GLY A 250 -12.13 -3.41 -16.20
CA GLY A 250 -13.43 -3.71 -15.60
C GLY A 250 -14.09 -5.01 -16.07
N GLU A 251 -13.39 -5.85 -16.82
CA GLU A 251 -13.85 -7.17 -17.28
C GLU A 251 -12.96 -8.28 -16.70
N ILE A 252 -13.51 -9.49 -16.52
CA ILE A 252 -12.69 -10.66 -16.24
C ILE A 252 -12.00 -11.06 -17.55
N TYR A 253 -10.70 -10.77 -17.64
CA TYR A 253 -9.89 -11.08 -18.82
C TYR A 253 -9.61 -12.58 -18.90
N GLU A 254 -9.21 -13.18 -17.77
CA GLU A 254 -8.97 -14.62 -17.65
C GLU A 254 -9.21 -15.05 -16.21
N GLU A 255 -9.52 -16.34 -16.00
CA GLU A 255 -9.66 -16.96 -14.69
C GLU A 255 -9.12 -18.39 -14.70
N GLY A 256 -8.64 -18.86 -13.55
CA GLY A 256 -8.13 -20.24 -13.47
C GLY A 256 -7.24 -20.51 -12.27
N ASN A 257 -6.30 -21.43 -12.50
CA ASN A 257 -5.29 -21.79 -11.50
C ASN A 257 -4.39 -20.61 -11.18
N PRO A 258 -4.10 -20.33 -9.89
CA PRO A 258 -3.31 -19.18 -9.48
C PRO A 258 -2.01 -19.01 -10.24
N LYS A 259 -1.19 -20.05 -10.31
CA LYS A 259 0.11 -20.00 -10.98
C LYS A 259 -0.01 -19.63 -12.46
N ASP A 260 -0.93 -20.27 -13.18
CA ASP A 260 -1.08 -20.04 -14.62
C ASP A 260 -1.50 -18.60 -14.93
N ILE A 261 -2.38 -18.03 -14.08
CA ILE A 261 -2.86 -16.65 -14.23
C ILE A 261 -1.80 -15.63 -13.82
N VAL A 262 -1.05 -15.90 -12.75
CA VAL A 262 0.06 -15.04 -12.31
C VAL A 262 1.16 -14.99 -13.35
N ASP A 263 1.62 -16.14 -13.87
CA ASP A 263 2.64 -16.23 -14.93
C ASP A 263 2.23 -15.39 -16.16
N LYS A 264 0.99 -15.55 -16.64
CA LYS A 264 0.47 -14.80 -17.78
C LYS A 264 0.35 -13.30 -17.50
N PHE A 265 -0.05 -12.93 -16.29
CA PHE A 265 -0.12 -11.53 -15.90
C PHE A 265 1.27 -10.89 -15.89
N LEU A 266 2.27 -11.58 -15.32
CA LEU A 266 3.67 -11.11 -15.29
C LEU A 266 4.26 -10.96 -16.71
N GLU A 267 3.90 -11.81 -17.66
CA GLU A 267 4.30 -11.68 -19.06
C GLU A 267 3.78 -10.37 -19.71
N THR A 268 2.71 -9.77 -19.18
CA THR A 268 2.18 -8.49 -19.69
C THR A 268 2.84 -7.26 -19.07
N VAL A 269 3.68 -7.45 -18.04
CA VAL A 269 4.40 -6.34 -17.40
C VAL A 269 5.48 -5.84 -18.37
N PRO A 270 5.48 -4.56 -18.75
CA PRO A 270 6.52 -4.03 -19.63
C PRO A 270 7.88 -4.09 -18.91
N LEU A 271 8.95 -4.21 -19.67
CA LEU A 271 10.29 -4.04 -19.14
C LEU A 271 10.56 -2.55 -18.89
N ALA A 272 11.38 -2.26 -17.87
CA ALA A 272 11.88 -0.91 -17.65
C ALA A 272 12.74 -0.48 -18.85
N ASP A 273 12.72 0.82 -19.15
CA ASP A 273 13.61 1.39 -20.16
C ASP A 273 15.06 1.14 -19.75
N GLN A 274 15.91 0.87 -20.74
CA GLN A 274 17.32 0.64 -20.44
C GLN A 274 17.97 1.93 -19.93
N VAL A 275 18.57 1.86 -18.75
CA VAL A 275 19.32 2.99 -18.17
C VAL A 275 20.60 3.20 -18.94
N GLU A 276 20.72 4.33 -19.65
CA GLU A 276 22.02 4.83 -20.07
C GLU A 276 22.74 5.38 -18.84
N ARG A 277 23.71 4.62 -18.32
CA ARG A 277 24.52 5.04 -17.17
C ARG A 277 25.56 6.05 -17.63
N HIS A 278 25.43 7.27 -17.13
CA HIS A 278 26.39 8.34 -17.38
C HIS A 278 27.45 8.39 -16.28
N GLU A 279 28.69 8.70 -16.64
CA GLU A 279 29.71 9.02 -15.64
C GLU A 279 29.50 10.46 -15.14
N HIS A 280 29.11 10.57 -13.88
CA HIS A 280 28.89 11.84 -13.20
C HIS A 280 30.12 12.19 -12.37
N ASN A 281 30.77 13.33 -12.66
CA ASN A 281 32.04 13.72 -12.05
C ASN A 281 31.94 15.00 -11.20
N GLU A 282 30.80 15.68 -11.19
CA GLU A 282 30.58 16.90 -10.40
C GLU A 282 29.86 16.58 -9.09
N GLU A 283 30.58 16.75 -7.97
CA GLU A 283 29.99 16.50 -6.65
C GLU A 283 28.92 17.56 -6.32
N GLU A 284 27.73 17.10 -5.85
CA GLU A 284 26.63 17.96 -5.49
C GLU A 284 26.23 17.84 -4.03
N ILE A 285 26.30 16.63 -3.45
CA ILE A 285 26.00 16.40 -2.02
C ILE A 285 27.21 15.73 -1.38
N LYS A 286 27.68 16.28 -0.25
CA LYS A 286 28.73 15.69 0.58
C LYS A 286 28.24 15.46 1.99
N ILE A 287 28.41 14.25 2.44
CA ILE A 287 28.10 13.79 3.80
C ILE A 287 29.40 13.20 4.37
N GLU A 288 29.86 13.73 5.50
CA GLU A 288 31.11 13.29 6.14
C GLU A 288 30.86 12.96 7.61
N ASN A 289 31.11 11.70 7.98
CA ASN A 289 31.02 11.17 9.36
C ASN A 289 29.76 11.59 10.09
N ILE A 290 28.60 11.63 9.37
CA ILE A 290 27.34 12.13 9.90
C ILE A 290 26.76 11.15 10.91
N LYS A 291 26.23 11.68 12.02
CA LYS A 291 25.58 10.91 13.08
C LYS A 291 24.27 11.53 13.50
N LYS A 292 23.28 10.67 13.78
CA LYS A 292 22.03 11.07 14.41
C LYS A 292 21.66 10.09 15.51
N HIS A 293 21.63 10.59 16.74
CA HIS A 293 21.25 9.84 17.92
C HIS A 293 19.95 10.41 18.50
N TYR A 294 19.02 9.54 18.83
CA TYR A 294 17.80 9.87 19.57
C TYR A 294 17.92 9.33 20.99
N TYR A 295 17.36 10.06 21.94
CA TYR A 295 17.31 9.67 23.34
C TYR A 295 15.89 9.29 23.69
N SER A 296 15.68 8.05 24.08
CA SER A 296 14.40 7.53 24.56
C SER A 296 14.52 7.09 26.01
N ILE A 297 13.51 7.38 26.82
CA ILE A 297 13.47 6.97 28.24
C ILE A 297 13.44 5.44 28.34
N GLU A 298 12.76 4.76 27.41
CA GLU A 298 12.57 3.31 27.44
C GLU A 298 13.73 2.53 26.76
N ARG A 299 14.29 3.09 25.67
CA ARG A 299 15.28 2.40 24.81
C ARG A 299 16.71 2.95 24.97
N GLY A 300 16.91 3.95 25.82
CA GLY A 300 18.21 4.62 25.96
C GLY A 300 18.61 5.40 24.71
N VAL A 301 19.87 5.27 24.27
CA VAL A 301 20.40 5.95 23.08
C VAL A 301 20.15 5.09 21.84
N VAL A 302 19.32 5.57 20.93
CA VAL A 302 19.08 4.97 19.62
C VAL A 302 19.98 5.68 18.60
N LYS A 303 20.94 4.96 18.03
CA LYS A 303 21.84 5.44 16.98
C LYS A 303 21.19 5.22 15.63
N ALA A 304 20.32 6.15 15.21
CA ALA A 304 19.59 6.02 13.94
C ALA A 304 20.53 6.15 12.72
N VAL A 305 21.56 6.99 12.82
CA VAL A 305 22.65 7.08 11.84
C VAL A 305 23.95 7.20 12.65
N ASP A 306 24.96 6.38 12.34
CA ASP A 306 26.22 6.29 13.07
C ASP A 306 27.41 6.19 12.11
N ASP A 307 28.04 7.34 11.87
CA ASP A 307 29.28 7.47 11.10
C ASP A 307 29.15 7.16 9.60
N VAL A 308 28.17 7.79 8.95
CA VAL A 308 27.91 7.63 7.52
C VAL A 308 28.60 8.72 6.71
N SER A 309 29.31 8.31 5.64
CA SER A 309 29.96 9.21 4.67
C SER A 309 29.57 8.80 3.25
N ILE A 310 29.00 9.74 2.49
CA ILE A 310 28.49 9.53 1.12
C ILE A 310 28.74 10.78 0.30
N THR A 311 29.14 10.61 -0.96
CA THR A 311 29.19 11.68 -1.96
C THR A 311 28.26 11.33 -3.10
N ILE A 312 27.40 12.27 -3.52
CA ILE A 312 26.44 12.12 -4.62
C ILE A 312 26.78 13.19 -5.66
N ASN A 313 26.85 12.78 -6.91
CA ASN A 313 27.19 13.65 -8.01
C ASN A 313 25.94 14.25 -8.67
N LYS A 314 26.12 15.38 -9.34
CA LYS A 314 25.06 16.05 -10.09
C LYS A 314 24.53 15.15 -11.22
N GLY A 315 23.21 15.08 -11.36
CA GLY A 315 22.53 14.25 -12.37
C GLY A 315 22.53 12.75 -12.08
N GLU A 316 23.12 12.31 -10.93
CA GLU A 316 23.17 10.90 -10.52
C GLU A 316 21.84 10.47 -9.90
N ILE A 317 21.38 9.25 -10.20
CA ILE A 317 20.32 8.59 -9.46
C ILE A 317 20.98 7.68 -8.42
N TYR A 318 20.92 8.10 -7.15
CA TYR A 318 21.62 7.46 -6.04
C TYR A 318 20.64 6.71 -5.12
N GLY A 319 20.81 5.40 -4.98
CA GLY A 319 20.02 4.54 -4.11
C GLY A 319 20.57 4.51 -2.67
N ILE A 320 19.69 4.62 -1.67
CA ILE A 320 20.00 4.33 -0.26
C ILE A 320 19.15 3.15 0.14
N VAL A 321 19.76 1.97 0.27
CA VAL A 321 19.07 0.69 0.43
C VAL A 321 19.34 0.06 1.79
N GLY A 322 18.45 -0.81 2.23
CA GLY A 322 18.57 -1.55 3.49
C GLY A 322 17.20 -1.86 4.11
N LEU A 323 17.17 -2.75 5.07
CA LEU A 323 15.95 -3.16 5.76
C LEU A 323 15.27 -2.00 6.51
N SER A 324 14.00 -2.18 6.87
CA SER A 324 13.26 -1.22 7.70
C SER A 324 14.02 -0.95 9.02
N GLY A 325 14.05 0.32 9.44
CA GLY A 325 14.79 0.72 10.64
C GLY A 325 16.32 0.86 10.48
N SER A 326 16.90 0.65 9.29
CA SER A 326 18.36 0.81 9.07
C SER A 326 18.86 2.26 9.09
N GLY A 327 17.95 3.27 9.16
CA GLY A 327 18.30 4.69 9.28
C GLY A 327 18.16 5.51 7.99
N LYS A 328 17.70 4.93 6.88
CA LYS A 328 17.53 5.57 5.56
C LYS A 328 16.72 6.86 5.61
N THR A 329 15.48 6.79 6.09
CA THR A 329 14.58 7.95 6.23
C THR A 329 15.16 9.03 7.17
N THR A 330 15.92 8.64 8.20
CA THR A 330 16.60 9.62 9.06
C THR A 330 17.69 10.36 8.29
N LEU A 331 18.47 9.66 7.46
CA LEU A 331 19.50 10.24 6.64
C LEU A 331 18.92 11.24 5.62
N THR A 332 17.88 10.84 4.90
CA THR A 332 17.22 11.74 3.93
C THR A 332 16.57 12.96 4.59
N ARG A 333 15.96 12.80 5.77
CA ARG A 333 15.45 13.94 6.55
C ARG A 333 16.55 14.93 6.96
N MET A 334 17.77 14.47 7.21
CA MET A 334 18.90 15.36 7.43
C MET A 334 19.31 16.07 6.13
N MET A 335 19.32 15.38 4.98
CA MET A 335 19.66 15.96 3.67
C MET A 335 18.74 17.12 3.30
N ILE A 336 17.44 17.03 3.56
CA ILE A 336 16.48 18.11 3.29
C ILE A 336 16.37 19.14 4.43
N GLY A 337 17.15 18.96 5.52
CA GLY A 337 17.15 19.89 6.65
C GLY A 337 15.95 19.81 7.58
N LEU A 338 15.11 18.75 7.51
CA LEU A 338 14.01 18.49 8.45
C LEU A 338 14.52 17.99 9.82
N THR A 339 15.69 17.39 9.84
CA THR A 339 16.32 16.88 11.07
C THR A 339 17.77 17.33 11.12
N GLU A 340 18.20 17.88 12.26
CA GLU A 340 19.59 18.27 12.44
C GLU A 340 20.44 17.05 12.85
N PRO A 341 21.63 16.85 12.25
CA PRO A 341 22.55 15.80 12.69
C PRO A 341 23.09 16.08 14.10
N SER A 342 23.41 15.03 14.84
CA SER A 342 24.05 15.14 16.16
C SER A 342 25.53 15.54 16.02
N SER A 343 26.21 15.07 14.96
CA SER A 343 27.58 15.43 14.60
C SER A 343 27.87 15.08 13.14
N GLY A 344 29.04 15.43 12.64
CA GLY A 344 29.44 15.25 11.24
C GLY A 344 29.14 16.48 10.39
N GLU A 345 29.35 16.39 9.09
CA GLU A 345 29.15 17.46 8.12
C GLU A 345 28.20 17.02 7.02
N LEU A 346 27.34 17.93 6.57
CA LEU A 346 26.44 17.73 5.44
C LEU A 346 26.38 19.04 4.66
N THR A 347 26.88 19.01 3.44
CA THR A 347 26.93 20.16 2.55
C THR A 347 26.31 19.83 1.21
N ILE A 348 25.59 20.80 0.62
CA ILE A 348 24.98 20.71 -0.70
C ILE A 348 25.44 21.88 -1.55
N LYS A 349 25.80 21.61 -2.80
CA LYS A 349 26.27 22.60 -3.74
C LYS A 349 25.12 23.44 -4.31
N LEU A 350 25.27 24.75 -4.33
CA LEU A 350 24.34 25.69 -4.97
C LEU A 350 25.16 26.69 -5.82
N GLY A 351 25.22 26.47 -7.12
CA GLY A 351 26.17 27.14 -8.00
C GLY A 351 27.59 26.79 -7.60
N ASP A 352 28.39 27.81 -7.27
CA ASP A 352 29.79 27.62 -6.82
C ASP A 352 29.92 27.49 -5.29
N ASP A 353 28.85 27.70 -4.53
CA ASP A 353 28.83 27.68 -3.06
C ASP A 353 28.46 26.31 -2.49
N TRP A 354 29.16 25.88 -1.43
CA TRP A 354 28.77 24.76 -0.59
C TRP A 354 27.93 25.23 0.61
N ILE A 355 26.69 24.81 0.71
CA ILE A 355 25.74 25.19 1.76
C ILE A 355 25.76 24.16 2.87
N ASP A 356 26.09 24.58 4.09
CA ASP A 356 26.07 23.74 5.29
C ASP A 356 24.63 23.56 5.80
N MET A 357 24.11 22.33 5.70
CA MET A 357 22.75 21.97 6.07
C MET A 357 22.49 21.98 7.59
N LYS A 358 23.53 21.98 8.41
CA LYS A 358 23.40 22.13 9.87
C LYS A 358 23.04 23.55 10.29
N LYS A 359 23.43 24.54 9.49
CA LYS A 359 23.19 25.95 9.81
C LYS A 359 21.78 26.34 9.38
N ALA A 360 20.90 26.55 10.34
CA ALA A 360 19.56 27.06 10.10
C ALA A 360 19.58 28.52 9.62
N GLY A 361 18.50 28.94 8.99
CA GLY A 361 18.25 30.33 8.60
C GLY A 361 18.31 30.61 7.11
N PRO A 362 17.75 31.75 6.67
CA PRO A 362 17.55 32.08 5.26
C PRO A 362 18.85 32.30 4.48
N LEU A 363 19.94 32.67 5.15
CA LEU A 363 21.27 32.87 4.53
C LEU A 363 22.12 31.58 4.50
N ASN A 364 21.65 30.51 5.11
CA ASN A 364 22.30 29.20 5.17
C ASN A 364 21.43 28.16 4.43
N ARG A 365 20.98 27.08 5.12
CA ARG A 365 20.18 26.03 4.48
C ARG A 365 18.89 26.53 3.78
N GLY A 366 18.34 27.67 4.22
CA GLY A 366 17.20 28.28 3.55
C GLY A 366 17.46 28.75 2.11
N ARG A 367 18.75 28.90 1.70
CA ARG A 367 19.13 29.21 0.31
C ARG A 367 18.88 28.01 -0.63
N ILE A 368 19.12 26.79 -0.16
CA ILE A 368 19.01 25.57 -0.97
C ILE A 368 17.61 24.94 -0.91
N THR A 369 16.86 25.18 0.17
CA THR A 369 15.52 24.57 0.39
C THR A 369 14.57 24.69 -0.81
N PRO A 370 14.48 25.82 -1.54
CA PRO A 370 13.63 25.93 -2.73
C PRO A 370 14.01 24.98 -3.89
N TYR A 371 15.26 24.52 -3.90
CA TYR A 371 15.82 23.64 -4.93
C TYR A 371 15.83 22.17 -4.52
N LEU A 372 15.23 21.85 -3.36
CA LEU A 372 15.05 20.47 -2.87
C LEU A 372 13.60 20.03 -3.04
N GLY A 373 13.41 18.91 -3.67
CA GLY A 373 12.11 18.21 -3.76
C GLY A 373 12.09 16.99 -2.84
N LEU A 374 10.95 16.73 -2.22
CA LEU A 374 10.75 15.53 -1.40
C LEU A 374 9.41 14.90 -1.73
N LEU A 375 9.41 13.64 -2.09
CA LEU A 375 8.24 12.78 -2.11
C LEU A 375 8.31 11.84 -0.91
N HIS A 376 7.37 11.99 0.01
CA HIS A 376 7.26 11.10 1.18
C HIS A 376 6.60 9.77 0.80
N GLN A 377 6.90 8.72 1.54
CA GLN A 377 6.23 7.42 1.44
C GLN A 377 4.70 7.55 1.55
N GLU A 378 4.23 8.35 2.51
CA GLU A 378 2.81 8.73 2.63
C GLU A 378 2.58 10.08 1.95
N TYR A 379 2.49 10.08 0.63
CA TYR A 379 2.08 11.28 -0.10
C TYR A 379 0.56 11.48 0.01
N SER A 380 0.13 12.74 0.06
CA SER A 380 -1.28 13.08 0.00
C SER A 380 -1.50 14.30 -0.89
N LEU A 381 -2.39 14.15 -1.85
CA LEU A 381 -2.91 15.28 -2.62
C LEU A 381 -3.93 16.04 -1.77
N TYR A 382 -4.06 17.34 -1.98
CA TYR A 382 -5.08 18.15 -1.32
C TYR A 382 -6.47 17.73 -1.82
N PRO A 383 -7.32 17.10 -0.98
CA PRO A 383 -8.57 16.47 -1.44
C PRO A 383 -9.63 17.48 -1.88
N HIS A 384 -9.46 18.75 -1.54
CA HIS A 384 -10.35 19.85 -1.88
C HIS A 384 -9.86 20.70 -3.08
N ARG A 385 -8.96 20.13 -3.88
CA ARG A 385 -8.40 20.72 -5.11
C ARG A 385 -8.35 19.68 -6.20
N ASP A 386 -8.62 20.10 -7.44
CA ASP A 386 -8.35 19.29 -8.62
C ASP A 386 -6.84 19.09 -8.86
N VAL A 387 -6.48 18.29 -9.84
CA VAL A 387 -5.07 18.03 -10.19
C VAL A 387 -4.36 19.33 -10.56
N LEU A 388 -5.00 20.20 -11.32
CA LEU A 388 -4.41 21.52 -11.69
C LEU A 388 -4.12 22.34 -10.43
N GLY A 389 -5.06 22.43 -9.51
CA GLY A 389 -4.88 23.15 -8.24
C GLY A 389 -3.79 22.55 -7.38
N ASN A 390 -3.69 21.20 -7.31
CA ASN A 390 -2.62 20.52 -6.59
C ASN A 390 -1.23 20.84 -7.16
N LEU A 391 -1.10 20.92 -8.48
CA LEU A 391 0.17 21.21 -9.14
C LEU A 391 0.52 22.70 -9.11
N THR A 392 -0.44 23.57 -9.42
CA THR A 392 -0.16 25.01 -9.58
C THR A 392 0.02 25.76 -8.27
N ASP A 393 -0.53 25.26 -7.15
CA ASP A 393 -0.29 25.83 -5.83
C ASP A 393 1.18 25.90 -5.47
N ALA A 394 1.94 24.91 -5.92
CA ALA A 394 3.38 24.87 -5.68
C ALA A 394 4.15 26.01 -6.37
N ILE A 395 3.60 26.57 -7.45
CA ILE A 395 4.25 27.56 -8.33
C ILE A 395 3.42 28.84 -8.53
N SER A 396 2.19 28.91 -8.00
CA SER A 396 1.18 29.97 -8.29
C SER A 396 1.64 31.39 -7.97
N LEU A 397 2.56 31.54 -7.02
CA LEU A 397 3.11 32.87 -6.67
C LEU A 397 4.10 33.42 -7.71
N ASN A 398 4.60 32.58 -8.62
CA ASN A 398 5.70 32.91 -9.53
C ASN A 398 5.34 32.91 -11.02
N LEU A 399 4.15 32.39 -11.39
CA LEU A 399 3.76 32.23 -12.80
C LEU A 399 2.31 32.69 -13.05
N PRO A 400 2.04 33.36 -14.20
CA PRO A 400 0.67 33.59 -14.66
C PRO A 400 -0.09 32.27 -14.84
N ALA A 401 -1.41 32.27 -14.57
CA ALA A 401 -2.23 31.06 -14.56
C ALA A 401 -2.15 30.21 -15.84
N GLU A 402 -2.10 30.84 -17.02
CA GLU A 402 -1.97 30.12 -18.29
C GLU A 402 -0.63 29.40 -18.42
N PHE A 403 0.48 30.04 -17.98
CA PHE A 403 1.79 29.40 -17.95
C PHE A 403 1.84 28.25 -16.95
N ALA A 404 1.23 28.44 -15.77
CA ALA A 404 1.15 27.40 -14.75
C ALA A 404 0.40 26.16 -15.28
N LYS A 405 -0.69 26.36 -16.04
CA LYS A 405 -1.46 25.28 -16.68
C LYS A 405 -0.65 24.53 -17.74
N ILE A 406 0.08 25.26 -18.60
CA ILE A 406 0.96 24.65 -19.61
C ILE A 406 2.06 23.83 -18.93
N LYS A 407 2.68 24.39 -17.89
CA LYS A 407 3.71 23.70 -17.11
C LYS A 407 3.17 22.46 -16.42
N ALA A 408 1.97 22.53 -15.83
CA ALA A 408 1.30 21.39 -15.22
C ALA A 408 1.02 20.27 -16.23
N ALA A 409 0.55 20.62 -17.44
CA ALA A 409 0.36 19.64 -18.52
C ALA A 409 1.67 18.96 -18.92
N HIS A 410 2.74 19.75 -19.10
CA HIS A 410 4.05 19.22 -19.50
C HIS A 410 4.63 18.27 -18.43
N ILE A 411 4.58 18.64 -17.16
CA ILE A 411 5.06 17.77 -16.06
C ILE A 411 4.24 16.48 -15.96
N LEU A 412 2.93 16.52 -16.23
CA LEU A 412 2.13 15.29 -16.29
C LEU A 412 2.58 14.37 -17.44
N GLU A 413 2.98 14.93 -18.58
CA GLU A 413 3.56 14.14 -19.70
C GLU A 413 4.92 13.53 -19.29
N THR A 414 5.75 14.26 -18.54
CA THR A 414 7.03 13.75 -18.02
C THR A 414 6.82 12.56 -17.08
N VAL A 415 5.81 12.61 -16.20
CA VAL A 415 5.48 11.50 -15.30
C VAL A 415 4.59 10.42 -15.93
N GLY A 416 4.56 10.31 -17.25
CA GLY A 416 3.99 9.19 -17.99
C GLY A 416 2.48 9.24 -18.22
N PHE A 417 1.84 10.43 -18.16
CA PHE A 417 0.47 10.57 -18.69
C PHE A 417 0.50 10.79 -20.19
N GLU A 418 -0.44 10.18 -20.92
CA GLU A 418 -0.60 10.37 -22.34
C GLU A 418 -1.03 11.81 -22.64
N LYS A 419 -0.41 12.43 -23.65
CA LYS A 419 -0.64 13.83 -24.00
C LYS A 419 -2.10 14.16 -24.26
N GLU A 420 -2.82 13.28 -24.93
CA GLU A 420 -4.23 13.42 -25.26
C GLU A 420 -5.13 13.43 -24.02
N LYS A 421 -4.72 12.71 -22.96
CA LYS A 421 -5.47 12.57 -21.70
C LYS A 421 -5.10 13.65 -20.67
N THR A 422 -3.93 14.30 -20.83
CA THR A 422 -3.38 15.24 -19.83
C THR A 422 -4.33 16.38 -19.51
N MET A 423 -4.97 16.98 -20.53
CA MET A 423 -5.90 18.09 -20.33
C MET A 423 -7.17 17.69 -19.57
N GLY A 424 -7.66 16.47 -19.78
CA GLY A 424 -8.77 15.90 -19.00
C GLY A 424 -8.35 15.59 -17.56
N MET A 425 -7.13 15.11 -17.38
CA MET A 425 -6.56 14.78 -16.07
C MET A 425 -6.46 16.00 -15.15
N LEU A 426 -6.14 17.19 -15.69
CA LEU A 426 -6.00 18.42 -14.91
C LEU A 426 -7.27 18.81 -14.13
N ASN A 427 -8.46 18.41 -14.61
CA ASN A 427 -9.73 18.75 -13.98
C ASN A 427 -10.27 17.65 -13.05
N LYS A 428 -9.57 16.50 -12.92
CA LYS A 428 -9.98 15.43 -12.01
C LYS A 428 -9.66 15.78 -10.56
N TRP A 429 -10.49 15.28 -9.65
CA TRP A 429 -10.25 15.36 -8.21
C TRP A 429 -9.43 14.16 -7.74
N PRO A 430 -8.72 14.26 -6.61
CA PRO A 430 -7.91 13.15 -6.09
C PRO A 430 -8.65 11.84 -5.89
N ASP A 431 -9.93 11.87 -5.53
CA ASP A 431 -10.79 10.70 -5.35
C ASP A 431 -11.26 10.06 -6.66
N GLU A 432 -11.11 10.75 -7.79
CA GLU A 432 -11.36 10.24 -9.15
C GLU A 432 -10.13 9.57 -9.78
N LEU A 433 -8.98 9.62 -9.07
CA LEU A 433 -7.72 9.05 -9.54
C LEU A 433 -7.50 7.66 -8.96
N SER A 434 -6.98 6.73 -9.77
CA SER A 434 -6.41 5.49 -9.29
C SER A 434 -5.18 5.74 -8.40
N GLY A 435 -4.80 4.78 -7.55
CA GLY A 435 -3.63 4.92 -6.68
C GLY A 435 -2.34 5.23 -7.44
N GLY A 436 -2.11 4.59 -8.59
CA GLY A 436 -0.97 4.87 -9.46
C GLY A 436 -1.03 6.27 -10.10
N GLU A 437 -2.21 6.76 -10.48
CA GLU A 437 -2.37 8.13 -10.98
C GLU A 437 -2.12 9.15 -9.86
N GLN A 438 -2.64 8.93 -8.65
CA GLN A 438 -2.38 9.77 -7.48
C GLN A 438 -0.87 9.88 -7.20
N HIS A 439 -0.15 8.77 -7.27
CA HIS A 439 1.29 8.76 -7.05
C HIS A 439 2.04 9.57 -8.12
N ARG A 440 1.71 9.37 -9.39
CA ARG A 440 2.32 10.13 -10.49
C ARG A 440 2.00 11.63 -10.40
N VAL A 441 0.79 12.00 -9.98
CA VAL A 441 0.44 13.41 -9.71
C VAL A 441 1.23 13.95 -8.52
N ALA A 442 1.44 13.15 -7.47
CA ALA A 442 2.28 13.56 -6.34
C ALA A 442 3.76 13.73 -6.74
N LEU A 443 4.29 12.85 -7.59
CA LEU A 443 5.62 13.03 -8.19
C LEU A 443 5.66 14.32 -9.04
N ALA A 444 4.66 14.54 -9.90
CA ALA A 444 4.53 15.77 -10.68
C ALA A 444 4.48 17.03 -9.81
N GLN A 445 3.83 16.98 -8.64
CA GLN A 445 3.78 18.09 -7.66
C GLN A 445 5.16 18.45 -7.10
N VAL A 446 6.05 17.48 -6.96
CA VAL A 446 7.44 17.71 -6.57
C VAL A 446 8.23 18.29 -7.74
N LEU A 447 8.14 17.68 -8.92
CA LEU A 447 8.93 18.03 -10.10
C LEU A 447 8.55 19.38 -10.71
N ILE A 448 7.30 19.84 -10.58
CA ILE A 448 6.83 21.10 -11.17
C ILE A 448 7.58 22.33 -10.64
N LYS A 449 8.20 22.21 -9.46
CA LYS A 449 9.07 23.23 -8.87
C LYS A 449 10.45 23.31 -9.52
N GLU A 450 10.77 22.36 -10.40
CA GLU A 450 12.11 22.19 -11.00
C GLU A 450 13.22 22.15 -9.94
N PRO A 451 13.12 21.27 -8.93
CA PRO A 451 14.17 21.15 -7.94
C PRO A 451 15.46 20.63 -8.59
N ASN A 452 16.64 21.02 -8.07
CA ASN A 452 17.91 20.45 -8.51
C ASN A 452 18.09 19.02 -7.98
N ILE A 453 17.64 18.80 -6.74
CA ILE A 453 17.77 17.52 -6.04
C ILE A 453 16.36 17.05 -5.63
N VAL A 454 16.03 15.83 -6.02
CA VAL A 454 14.76 15.16 -5.69
C VAL A 454 15.04 13.98 -4.78
N ILE A 455 14.43 13.97 -3.60
CA ILE A 455 14.51 12.85 -2.67
C ILE A 455 13.18 12.10 -2.70
N LEU A 456 13.23 10.80 -2.99
CA LEU A 456 12.10 9.90 -3.04
C LEU A 456 12.21 8.87 -1.91
N ASP A 457 11.28 8.88 -0.97
CA ASP A 457 11.26 7.94 0.16
C ASP A 457 10.24 6.84 -0.12
N GLU A 458 10.72 5.62 -0.45
CA GLU A 458 9.94 4.43 -0.81
C GLU A 458 8.92 4.68 -1.96
N PRO A 459 9.37 5.15 -3.13
CA PRO A 459 8.46 5.59 -4.20
C PRO A 459 7.64 4.47 -4.84
N THR A 460 8.00 3.20 -4.66
CA THR A 460 7.33 2.04 -5.29
C THR A 460 6.68 1.09 -4.31
N GLY A 461 6.79 1.32 -3.01
CA GLY A 461 6.47 0.37 -1.94
C GLY A 461 5.05 -0.23 -1.93
N THR A 462 4.07 0.39 -2.62
CA THR A 462 2.66 -0.06 -2.63
C THR A 462 2.09 -0.15 -4.05
N MET A 463 2.94 -0.35 -5.06
CA MET A 463 2.52 -0.33 -6.47
C MET A 463 2.47 -1.74 -7.06
N ASP A 464 1.52 -1.93 -7.97
CA ASP A 464 1.54 -3.08 -8.87
C ASP A 464 2.76 -3.03 -9.81
N PRO A 465 3.21 -4.15 -10.35
CA PRO A 465 4.41 -4.23 -11.20
C PRO A 465 4.37 -3.27 -12.40
N VAL A 466 3.21 -3.10 -13.04
CA VAL A 466 3.06 -2.21 -14.21
C VAL A 466 3.23 -0.74 -13.80
N THR A 467 2.58 -0.33 -12.72
CA THR A 467 2.70 1.04 -12.18
C THR A 467 4.14 1.33 -11.74
N ARG A 468 4.84 0.34 -11.14
CA ARG A 468 6.26 0.43 -10.77
C ARG A 468 7.12 0.79 -12.00
N ILE A 469 6.97 0.08 -13.10
CA ILE A 469 7.72 0.35 -14.34
C ILE A 469 7.42 1.76 -14.89
N ILE A 470 6.15 2.18 -14.86
CA ILE A 470 5.78 3.54 -15.31
C ILE A 470 6.47 4.61 -14.45
N VAL A 471 6.54 4.41 -13.13
CA VAL A 471 7.24 5.34 -12.21
C VAL A 471 8.74 5.31 -12.44
N THR A 472 9.33 4.12 -12.63
CA THR A 472 10.73 3.94 -13.02
C THR A 472 11.07 4.77 -14.25
N ASN A 473 10.32 4.58 -15.34
CA ASN A 473 10.53 5.31 -16.60
C ASN A 473 10.28 6.83 -16.44
N SER A 474 9.33 7.22 -15.56
CA SER A 474 9.09 8.63 -15.25
C SER A 474 10.27 9.30 -14.54
N ILE A 475 10.94 8.59 -13.62
CA ILE A 475 12.13 9.08 -12.93
C ILE A 475 13.30 9.21 -13.91
N LEU A 476 13.53 8.19 -14.74
CA LEU A 476 14.58 8.22 -15.78
C LEU A 476 14.36 9.40 -16.74
N LYS A 477 13.13 9.56 -17.23
CA LYS A 477 12.77 10.66 -18.12
C LYS A 477 12.93 12.03 -17.45
N ALA A 478 12.52 12.16 -16.18
CA ALA A 478 12.67 13.41 -15.42
C ALA A 478 14.15 13.77 -15.22
N ARG A 479 15.03 12.79 -14.93
CA ARG A 479 16.48 13.02 -14.87
C ARG A 479 16.99 13.60 -16.19
N ASP A 480 16.67 12.95 -17.30
CA ASP A 480 17.23 13.30 -18.62
C ASP A 480 16.67 14.63 -19.16
N GLU A 481 15.37 14.91 -18.95
CA GLU A 481 14.73 16.14 -19.42
C GLU A 481 15.01 17.37 -18.55
N LEU A 482 15.20 17.17 -17.23
CA LEU A 482 15.26 18.26 -16.25
C LEU A 482 16.64 18.40 -15.59
N ASP A 483 17.63 17.59 -15.95
CA ASP A 483 19.01 17.57 -15.38
C ASP A 483 19.01 17.51 -13.84
N GLN A 484 18.12 16.64 -13.27
CA GLN A 484 17.92 16.53 -11.83
C GLN A 484 18.75 15.41 -11.21
N THR A 485 19.20 15.63 -9.98
CA THR A 485 19.82 14.60 -9.15
C THR A 485 18.76 13.92 -8.29
N PHE A 486 18.73 12.60 -8.30
CA PHE A 486 17.77 11.83 -7.51
C PHE A 486 18.45 11.07 -6.37
N VAL A 487 17.85 11.14 -5.18
CA VAL A 487 18.22 10.29 -4.04
C VAL A 487 17.00 9.43 -3.69
N ILE A 488 17.13 8.13 -3.89
CA ILE A 488 16.03 7.18 -3.74
C ILE A 488 16.29 6.31 -2.52
N VAL A 489 15.37 6.35 -1.56
CA VAL A 489 15.34 5.39 -0.46
C VAL A 489 14.42 4.24 -0.86
N SER A 490 14.93 3.02 -0.86
CA SER A 490 14.12 1.84 -1.13
C SER A 490 14.65 0.60 -0.41
N HIS A 491 13.76 -0.35 -0.14
CA HIS A 491 14.11 -1.72 0.19
C HIS A 491 13.89 -2.67 -1.02
N ASP A 492 13.29 -2.19 -2.12
CA ASP A 492 13.07 -2.91 -3.37
C ASP A 492 14.33 -2.86 -4.25
N MET A 493 15.11 -3.94 -4.25
CA MET A 493 16.36 -4.00 -5.00
C MET A 493 16.14 -4.09 -6.51
N ASP A 494 15.03 -4.68 -6.96
CA ASP A 494 14.72 -4.76 -8.39
C ASP A 494 14.46 -3.36 -8.95
N PHE A 495 13.72 -2.53 -8.22
CA PHE A 495 13.54 -1.13 -8.57
C PHE A 495 14.88 -0.37 -8.57
N VAL A 496 15.75 -0.61 -7.58
CA VAL A 496 17.06 0.03 -7.50
C VAL A 496 17.99 -0.42 -8.63
N LEU A 497 17.91 -1.71 -9.03
CA LEU A 497 18.63 -2.25 -10.19
C LEU A 497 18.19 -1.58 -11.51
N ASP A 498 16.90 -1.28 -11.62
CA ASP A 498 16.28 -0.72 -12.81
C ASP A 498 16.54 0.78 -12.97
N VAL A 499 16.76 1.53 -11.88
CA VAL A 499 16.76 3.01 -11.92
C VAL A 499 18.05 3.66 -11.43
N CYS A 500 18.80 3.06 -10.51
CA CYS A 500 19.93 3.73 -9.86
C CYS A 500 21.26 3.52 -10.59
N ASP A 501 22.07 4.58 -10.64
CA ASP A 501 23.46 4.53 -11.12
C ASP A 501 24.39 3.93 -10.08
N LYS A 502 24.21 4.34 -8.81
CA LYS A 502 24.91 3.83 -7.63
C LYS A 502 23.97 3.60 -6.48
N ALA A 503 24.40 2.77 -5.53
CA ALA A 503 23.66 2.55 -4.30
C ALA A 503 24.59 2.43 -3.08
N ALA A 504 24.02 2.77 -1.91
CA ALA A 504 24.64 2.62 -0.60
C ALA A 504 23.81 1.68 0.27
N LEU A 505 24.39 0.59 0.74
CA LEU A 505 23.75 -0.35 1.65
C LEU A 505 23.92 0.11 3.09
N MET A 506 22.79 0.33 3.77
CA MET A 506 22.73 0.71 5.19
C MET A 506 22.22 -0.43 6.06
N ARG A 507 22.92 -0.68 7.17
CA ARG A 507 22.52 -1.66 8.19
C ARG A 507 22.74 -1.09 9.61
N ASN A 508 21.72 -1.12 10.46
CA ASN A 508 21.79 -0.65 11.85
C ASN A 508 22.43 0.75 12.01
N GLY A 509 22.01 1.69 11.15
CA GLY A 509 22.49 3.07 11.17
C GLY A 509 23.88 3.30 10.54
N LYS A 510 24.53 2.27 10.01
CA LYS A 510 25.87 2.34 9.42
C LYS A 510 25.85 2.07 7.93
N LEU A 511 26.78 2.67 7.22
CA LEU A 511 27.07 2.36 5.83
C LEU A 511 27.95 1.11 5.77
N LEU A 512 27.53 0.10 5.00
CA LEU A 512 28.29 -1.13 4.79
C LEU A 512 29.08 -1.09 3.49
N LYS A 513 28.44 -0.68 2.39
CA LYS A 513 29.05 -0.67 1.06
C LYS A 513 28.44 0.42 0.20
N ILE A 514 29.26 0.98 -0.69
CA ILE A 514 28.83 1.81 -1.81
C ILE A 514 29.33 1.13 -3.08
N GLY A 515 28.49 1.08 -4.10
CA GLY A 515 28.85 0.50 -5.39
C GLY A 515 27.73 0.59 -6.40
N THR A 516 27.87 -0.13 -7.50
CA THR A 516 26.74 -0.33 -8.44
C THR A 516 25.63 -1.14 -7.76
N PRO A 517 24.37 -1.00 -8.18
CA PRO A 517 23.29 -1.81 -7.63
C PRO A 517 23.59 -3.32 -7.65
N GLN A 518 24.22 -3.83 -8.71
CA GLN A 518 24.63 -5.23 -8.83
C GLN A 518 25.66 -5.65 -7.76
N GLU A 519 26.61 -4.76 -7.44
CA GLU A 519 27.59 -5.01 -6.36
C GLU A 519 26.92 -5.03 -4.99
N ILE A 520 25.89 -4.22 -4.78
CA ILE A 520 25.11 -4.21 -3.53
C ILE A 520 24.34 -5.52 -3.36
N VAL A 521 23.69 -6.03 -4.42
CA VAL A 521 22.99 -7.33 -4.39
C VAL A 521 23.92 -8.47 -3.94
N SER A 522 25.21 -8.43 -4.35
CA SER A 522 26.20 -9.43 -3.96
C SER A 522 26.55 -9.43 -2.46
N GLU A 523 26.30 -8.34 -1.76
CA GLU A 523 26.58 -8.16 -0.32
C GLU A 523 25.38 -8.48 0.58
N LEU A 524 24.19 -8.66 0.01
CA LEU A 524 22.98 -8.99 0.79
C LEU A 524 23.15 -10.36 1.44
N THR A 525 22.82 -10.45 2.73
CA THR A 525 22.72 -11.73 3.46
C THR A 525 21.50 -12.51 2.98
N GLY A 526 21.38 -13.80 3.35
CA GLY A 526 20.24 -14.62 2.96
C GLY A 526 18.90 -13.97 3.33
N GLU A 527 18.76 -13.51 4.59
CA GLU A 527 17.56 -12.80 5.05
C GLU A 527 17.31 -11.51 4.28
N GLU A 528 18.35 -10.70 4.00
CA GLU A 528 18.21 -9.47 3.23
C GLU A 528 17.89 -9.75 1.76
N ARG A 529 18.37 -10.85 1.20
CA ARG A 529 18.04 -11.26 -0.17
C ARG A 529 16.56 -11.61 -0.31
N GLU A 530 16.04 -12.41 0.60
CA GLU A 530 14.62 -12.77 0.64
C GLU A 530 13.73 -11.54 0.78
N ASP A 531 14.16 -10.52 1.55
CA ASP A 531 13.38 -9.33 1.84
C ASP A 531 13.47 -8.22 0.78
N MET A 532 14.57 -8.16 0.04
CA MET A 532 14.89 -7.01 -0.82
C MET A 532 14.93 -7.37 -2.32
N ILE A 533 14.94 -8.63 -2.67
CA ILE A 533 14.90 -9.13 -4.04
C ILE A 533 13.64 -9.97 -4.20
N ARG A 534 12.84 -9.66 -5.19
CA ARG A 534 11.70 -10.47 -5.58
C ARG A 534 12.20 -11.46 -6.63
N ASP A 535 12.23 -12.76 -6.29
CA ASP A 535 12.47 -13.78 -7.29
C ASP A 535 11.30 -13.77 -8.29
N HIS A 536 11.58 -13.35 -9.50
CA HIS A 536 10.65 -13.33 -10.63
C HIS A 536 10.58 -14.72 -11.28
#